data_88c4dc84c38e86601eb976e195e6f75f
#
_entry.id   88c4dc84c38e86601eb976e195e6f75f
#
_cell.length_a   1.000
_cell.length_b   1.000
_cell.length_c   1.000
_cell.angle_alpha   90.00
_cell.angle_beta   90.00
_cell.angle_gamma   90.00
#
_symmetry.space_group_name_H-M   'P 1'
#
loop_
_entity.id
_entity.type
_entity.pdbx_description
1 polymer ?
#
loop_
_entity_poly.entity_id
_entity_poly.type
_entity_poly.pdbx_seq_one_letter_code
_entity_poly.pdbx_strand_id
1 'polypeptide(L)'
;MKKSAAFENYLQMNPLTKGNIEILILILAGIISLIFDFARISLYPVINILGVFILLFSLVLHFLCERYHKAAHSDAQDIERIVTTGIYARLRHPIYLSLTLMYISAGFMFNSWLVLFFSLIFSVSWGFTAIKEEEALIRKFGVEYKEYKKTVRWRFIPGVF
;
A
#
# COMPACT_ATOMS: atom_id res chain seq x y z
N MET A 1 -14.89 14.30 17.04
CA MET A 1 -15.55 13.78 15.82
C MET A 1 -15.64 12.26 15.91
N LYS A 2 -16.86 11.69 15.96
CA LYS A 2 -17.02 10.22 15.84
C LYS A 2 -16.63 9.81 14.41
N LYS A 3 -15.57 9.02 14.26
CA LYS A 3 -15.23 8.41 12.98
C LYS A 3 -16.41 7.53 12.54
N SER A 4 -16.75 7.52 11.24
CA SER A 4 -17.81 6.66 10.73
C SER A 4 -17.46 5.19 11.00
N ALA A 5 -18.41 4.41 11.54
CA ALA A 5 -18.21 2.98 11.78
C ALA A 5 -17.79 2.23 10.50
N ALA A 6 -18.29 2.65 9.35
CA ALA A 6 -17.91 2.09 8.05
C ALA A 6 -16.41 2.32 7.72
N PHE A 7 -15.88 3.50 8.05
CA PHE A 7 -14.46 3.78 7.85
C PHE A 7 -13.56 2.96 8.78
N GLU A 8 -13.96 2.81 10.05
CA GLU A 8 -13.23 1.94 10.99
C GLU A 8 -13.25 0.47 10.53
N ASN A 9 -14.41 -0.05 10.10
CA ASN A 9 -14.53 -1.39 9.56
C ASN A 9 -13.63 -1.60 8.33
N TYR A 10 -13.60 -0.61 7.41
CA TYR A 10 -12.73 -0.66 6.24
C TYR A 10 -11.24 -0.70 6.60
N LEU A 11 -10.79 0.06 7.60
CA LEU A 11 -9.40 0.04 8.06
C LEU A 11 -9.02 -1.26 8.80
N GLN A 12 -10.02 -2.00 9.30
CA GLN A 12 -9.84 -3.28 10.02
C GLN A 12 -10.06 -4.50 9.12
N MET A 13 -10.37 -4.29 7.84
CA MET A 13 -10.49 -5.41 6.89
C MET A 13 -9.15 -6.13 6.76
N ASN A 14 -9.25 -7.45 6.55
CA ASN A 14 -8.07 -8.24 6.18
C ASN A 14 -7.33 -7.59 5.01
N PRO A 15 -6.00 -7.41 5.09
CA PRO A 15 -5.21 -6.69 4.09
C PRO A 15 -5.39 -7.20 2.66
N LEU A 16 -5.48 -8.53 2.48
CA LEU A 16 -5.69 -9.13 1.16
C LEU A 16 -7.06 -8.76 0.57
N THR A 17 -8.13 -8.87 1.38
CA THR A 17 -9.48 -8.52 0.94
C THR A 17 -9.59 -7.03 0.61
N LYS A 18 -9.01 -6.18 1.45
CA LYS A 18 -8.96 -4.74 1.24
C LYS A 18 -8.25 -4.40 -0.08
N GLY A 19 -7.04 -4.93 -0.29
CA GLY A 19 -6.26 -4.71 -1.51
C GLY A 19 -6.98 -5.16 -2.77
N ASN A 20 -7.65 -6.32 -2.74
CA ASN A 20 -8.42 -6.82 -3.89
C ASN A 20 -9.60 -5.91 -4.25
N ILE A 21 -10.33 -5.39 -3.25
CA ILE A 21 -11.43 -4.42 -3.49
C ILE A 21 -10.88 -3.14 -4.09
N GLU A 22 -9.78 -2.60 -3.55
CA GLU A 22 -9.15 -1.39 -4.06
C GLU A 22 -8.67 -1.55 -5.51
N ILE A 23 -8.02 -2.67 -5.84
CA ILE A 23 -7.61 -2.99 -7.22
C ILE A 23 -8.81 -3.07 -8.15
N LEU A 24 -9.89 -3.72 -7.75
CA LEU A 24 -11.13 -3.79 -8.54
C LEU A 24 -11.70 -2.39 -8.82
N ILE A 25 -11.72 -1.51 -7.81
CA ILE A 25 -12.19 -0.12 -7.98
C ILE A 25 -11.28 0.63 -8.97
N LEU A 26 -9.96 0.47 -8.88
CA LEU A 26 -9.02 1.11 -9.81
C LEU A 26 -9.19 0.63 -11.24
N ILE A 27 -9.42 -0.67 -11.44
CA ILE A 27 -9.70 -1.25 -12.77
C ILE A 27 -11.00 -0.68 -13.33
N LEU A 28 -12.07 -0.66 -12.55
CA LEU A 28 -13.37 -0.10 -12.97
C LEU A 28 -13.25 1.40 -13.30
N ALA A 29 -12.57 2.17 -12.46
CA ALA A 29 -12.31 3.59 -12.72
C ALA A 29 -11.48 3.80 -14.01
N GLY A 30 -10.50 2.94 -14.26
CA GLY A 30 -9.70 2.94 -15.48
C GLY A 30 -10.54 2.64 -16.73
N ILE A 31 -11.38 1.61 -16.67
CA ILE A 31 -12.30 1.25 -17.75
C ILE A 31 -13.29 2.39 -18.05
N ILE A 32 -13.88 2.99 -17.02
CA ILE A 32 -14.78 4.14 -17.15
C ILE A 32 -14.04 5.31 -17.81
N SER A 33 -12.83 5.63 -17.36
CA SER A 33 -12.01 6.69 -17.96
C SER A 33 -11.70 6.43 -19.44
N LEU A 34 -11.47 5.16 -19.82
CA LEU A 34 -11.22 4.76 -21.22
C LEU A 34 -12.48 4.85 -22.10
N ILE A 35 -13.62 4.33 -21.61
CA ILE A 35 -14.87 4.27 -22.40
C ILE A 35 -15.43 5.67 -22.64
N PHE A 36 -15.42 6.52 -21.63
CA PHE A 36 -16.03 7.85 -21.69
C PHE A 36 -15.03 8.97 -22.05
N ASP A 37 -13.78 8.60 -22.34
CA ASP A 37 -12.66 9.54 -22.59
C ASP A 37 -12.58 10.66 -21.52
N PHE A 38 -12.83 10.27 -20.26
CA PHE A 38 -12.95 11.18 -19.11
C PHE A 38 -11.68 11.18 -18.26
N ALA A 39 -11.29 12.38 -17.78
CA ALA A 39 -10.15 12.58 -16.89
C ALA A 39 -8.82 11.98 -17.43
N ARG A 40 -8.57 12.14 -18.73
CA ARG A 40 -7.36 11.63 -19.40
C ARG A 40 -6.14 12.49 -19.11
N ILE A 41 -4.98 11.84 -19.08
CA ILE A 41 -3.67 12.49 -19.00
C ILE A 41 -3.12 12.61 -20.42
N SER A 42 -2.73 13.81 -20.84
CA SER A 42 -2.34 14.10 -22.24
C SER A 42 -0.90 13.72 -22.60
N LEU A 43 -0.17 12.96 -21.77
CA LEU A 43 1.26 12.65 -21.95
C LEU A 43 1.51 11.24 -22.52
N TYR A 44 0.58 10.71 -23.33
CA TYR A 44 0.77 9.46 -24.04
C TYR A 44 1.88 9.58 -25.11
N PRO A 45 2.76 8.56 -25.33
CA PRO A 45 2.88 7.29 -24.57
C PRO A 45 3.84 7.35 -23.37
N VAL A 46 4.48 8.49 -23.10
CA VAL A 46 5.56 8.62 -22.09
C VAL A 46 5.10 8.19 -20.70
N ILE A 47 3.90 8.64 -20.30
CA ILE A 47 3.37 8.34 -18.96
C ILE A 47 3.05 6.84 -18.80
N ASN A 48 2.63 6.16 -19.89
CA ASN A 48 2.36 4.72 -19.86
C ASN A 48 3.65 3.92 -19.68
N ILE A 49 4.74 4.33 -20.36
CA ILE A 49 6.06 3.71 -20.21
C ILE A 49 6.55 3.87 -18.77
N LEU A 50 6.42 5.08 -18.20
CA LEU A 50 6.73 5.32 -16.79
C LEU A 50 5.88 4.42 -15.87
N GLY A 51 4.58 4.29 -16.16
CA GLY A 51 3.68 3.39 -15.43
C GLY A 51 4.18 1.94 -15.42
N VAL A 52 4.63 1.42 -16.57
CA VAL A 52 5.19 0.07 -16.66
C VAL A 52 6.45 -0.08 -15.80
N PHE A 53 7.37 0.88 -15.84
CA PHE A 53 8.57 0.84 -14.99
C PHE A 53 8.23 0.85 -13.49
N ILE A 54 7.29 1.70 -13.08
CA ILE A 54 6.82 1.74 -11.68
C ILE A 54 6.17 0.41 -11.30
N LEU A 55 5.38 -0.19 -12.18
CA LEU A 55 4.75 -1.49 -11.94
C LEU A 55 5.82 -2.57 -11.74
N LEU A 56 6.79 -2.68 -12.63
CA LEU A 56 7.86 -3.67 -12.52
C LEU A 56 8.63 -3.49 -11.21
N PHE A 57 8.98 -2.26 -10.86
CA PHE A 57 9.64 -1.97 -9.59
C PHE A 57 8.76 -2.36 -8.39
N SER A 58 7.46 -2.05 -8.43
CA SER A 58 6.54 -2.40 -7.35
C SER A 58 6.39 -3.92 -7.19
N LEU A 59 6.34 -4.67 -8.29
CA LEU A 59 6.28 -6.14 -8.26
C LEU A 59 7.55 -6.77 -7.67
N VAL A 60 8.73 -6.25 -8.04
CA VAL A 60 9.99 -6.70 -7.43
C VAL A 60 9.99 -6.42 -5.93
N LEU A 61 9.59 -5.22 -5.52
CA LEU A 61 9.48 -4.86 -4.11
C LEU A 61 8.49 -5.77 -3.36
N HIS A 62 7.34 -6.03 -3.96
CA HIS A 62 6.30 -6.91 -3.42
C HIS A 62 6.83 -8.33 -3.20
N PHE A 63 7.47 -8.91 -4.22
CA PHE A 63 8.11 -10.23 -4.13
C PHE A 63 9.18 -10.29 -3.04
N LEU A 64 10.00 -9.25 -2.91
CA LEU A 64 10.99 -9.17 -1.82
C LEU A 64 10.32 -9.13 -0.44
N CYS A 65 9.20 -8.42 -0.30
CA CYS A 65 8.45 -8.41 0.96
C CYS A 65 7.95 -9.80 1.33
N GLU A 66 7.33 -10.53 0.39
CA GLU A 66 6.84 -11.89 0.62
C GLU A 66 7.98 -12.88 0.92
N ARG A 67 9.11 -12.74 0.24
CA ARG A 67 10.28 -13.59 0.49
C ARG A 67 10.81 -13.49 1.91
N TYR A 68 10.82 -12.27 2.48
CA TYR A 68 11.32 -12.03 3.84
C TYR A 68 10.25 -12.23 4.90
N HIS A 69 8.98 -12.05 4.55
CA HIS A 69 7.86 -12.12 5.48
C HIS A 69 6.69 -12.87 4.85
N LYS A 70 6.63 -14.19 5.06
CA LYS A 70 5.54 -15.04 4.51
C LYS A 70 4.13 -14.61 4.93
N ALA A 71 4.01 -13.94 6.08
CA ALA A 71 2.75 -13.40 6.60
C ALA A 71 2.57 -11.90 6.27
N ALA A 72 3.18 -11.38 5.19
CA ALA A 72 3.13 -9.96 4.83
C ALA A 72 1.71 -9.44 4.52
N HIS A 73 0.78 -10.35 4.21
CA HIS A 73 -0.65 -10.08 3.96
C HIS A 73 -1.57 -10.52 5.11
N SER A 74 -0.99 -10.98 6.22
CA SER A 74 -1.77 -11.44 7.38
C SER A 74 -2.10 -10.27 8.31
N ASP A 75 -3.14 -10.46 9.12
CA ASP A 75 -3.45 -9.54 10.19
C ASP A 75 -2.33 -9.52 11.25
N ALA A 76 -2.16 -8.38 11.94
CA ALA A 76 -1.13 -8.23 12.98
C ALA A 76 -1.25 -9.30 14.10
N GLN A 77 -2.44 -9.86 14.29
CA GLN A 77 -2.69 -10.91 15.27
C GLN A 77 -2.05 -12.25 14.87
N ASP A 78 -1.92 -12.51 13.57
CA ASP A 78 -1.37 -13.76 13.02
C ASP A 78 0.16 -13.72 12.88
N ILE A 79 0.78 -12.55 13.05
CA ILE A 79 2.23 -12.39 12.98
C ILE A 79 2.88 -13.06 14.19
N GLU A 80 3.63 -14.13 13.98
CA GLU A 80 4.29 -14.89 15.05
C GLU A 80 5.60 -14.27 15.55
N ARG A 81 6.29 -13.50 14.70
CA ARG A 81 7.57 -12.86 15.00
C ARG A 81 7.77 -11.58 14.22
N ILE A 82 8.53 -10.65 14.79
CA ILE A 82 8.94 -9.43 14.09
C ILE A 82 10.03 -9.76 13.08
N VAL A 83 9.81 -9.40 11.81
CA VAL A 83 10.82 -9.51 10.76
C VAL A 83 11.61 -8.21 10.70
N THR A 84 12.93 -8.29 10.95
CA THR A 84 13.84 -7.14 11.04
C THR A 84 14.92 -7.15 9.98
N THR A 85 14.89 -8.12 9.04
CA THR A 85 15.94 -8.35 8.04
C THR A 85 15.49 -7.96 6.62
N GLY A 86 16.42 -7.90 5.70
CA GLY A 86 16.14 -7.56 4.30
C GLY A 86 15.58 -6.16 4.16
N ILE A 87 14.49 -6.02 3.41
CA ILE A 87 13.81 -4.74 3.20
C ILE A 87 13.21 -4.18 4.49
N TYR A 88 12.81 -5.06 5.44
CA TYR A 88 12.27 -4.68 6.74
C TYR A 88 13.32 -4.07 7.70
N ALA A 89 14.62 -4.19 7.37
CA ALA A 89 15.67 -3.45 8.07
C ALA A 89 15.67 -1.95 7.73
N ARG A 90 14.96 -1.53 6.69
CA ARG A 90 14.91 -0.13 6.22
C ARG A 90 13.53 0.50 6.33
N LEU A 91 12.48 -0.29 6.12
CA LEU A 91 11.07 0.13 6.15
C LEU A 91 10.28 -0.85 7.01
N ARG A 92 9.36 -0.33 7.84
CA ARG A 92 8.51 -1.18 8.68
C ARG A 92 7.36 -1.83 7.91
N HIS A 93 6.82 -1.13 6.89
CA HIS A 93 5.72 -1.61 6.05
C HIS A 93 6.06 -1.50 4.55
N PRO A 94 7.10 -2.19 4.07
CA PRO A 94 7.51 -2.10 2.67
C PRO A 94 6.45 -2.67 1.71
N ILE A 95 5.58 -3.58 2.18
CA ILE A 95 4.46 -4.10 1.41
C ILE A 95 3.47 -2.99 1.04
N TYR A 96 3.22 -2.02 1.93
CA TYR A 96 2.31 -0.89 1.67
C TYR A 96 2.91 0.11 0.68
N LEU A 97 4.25 0.26 0.66
CA LEU A 97 4.93 0.99 -0.40
C LEU A 97 4.73 0.31 -1.76
N SER A 98 4.88 -1.01 -1.83
CA SER A 98 4.68 -1.74 -3.09
C SER A 98 3.24 -1.58 -3.61
N LEU A 99 2.22 -1.70 -2.75
CA LEU A 99 0.82 -1.48 -3.11
C LEU A 99 0.57 -0.04 -3.59
N THR A 100 1.10 0.96 -2.88
CA THR A 100 1.00 2.37 -3.29
C THR A 100 1.58 2.60 -4.68
N LEU A 101 2.77 2.06 -4.96
CA LEU A 101 3.41 2.17 -6.27
C LEU A 101 2.62 1.43 -7.35
N MET A 102 2.04 0.27 -7.04
CA MET A 102 1.16 -0.48 -7.95
C MET A 102 -0.08 0.33 -8.32
N TYR A 103 -0.71 1.01 -7.35
CA TYR A 103 -1.88 1.87 -7.60
C TYR A 103 -1.53 3.08 -8.47
N ILE A 104 -0.41 3.76 -8.18
CA ILE A 104 0.08 4.89 -8.99
C ILE A 104 0.39 4.42 -10.41
N SER A 105 1.03 3.25 -10.56
CA SER A 105 1.33 2.69 -11.88
C SER A 105 0.07 2.44 -12.70
N ALA A 106 -1.01 1.94 -12.06
CA ALA A 106 -2.31 1.77 -12.73
C ALA A 106 -2.85 3.10 -13.26
N GLY A 107 -2.75 4.20 -12.48
CA GLY A 107 -3.15 5.54 -12.93
C GLY A 107 -2.41 6.00 -14.19
N PHE A 108 -1.12 5.73 -14.26
CA PHE A 108 -0.29 6.04 -15.43
C PHE A 108 -0.59 5.10 -16.60
N MET A 109 -0.77 3.79 -16.36
CA MET A 109 -1.10 2.82 -17.42
C MET A 109 -2.47 3.05 -18.02
N PHE A 110 -3.48 3.38 -17.21
CA PHE A 110 -4.80 3.79 -17.69
C PHE A 110 -4.82 5.22 -18.24
N ASN A 111 -3.75 5.98 -18.09
CA ASN A 111 -3.65 7.37 -18.53
C ASN A 111 -4.77 8.25 -17.93
N SER A 112 -5.04 8.09 -16.61
CA SER A 112 -6.27 8.57 -15.97
C SER A 112 -6.02 9.28 -14.64
N TRP A 113 -6.43 10.56 -14.57
CA TRP A 113 -6.47 11.33 -13.33
C TRP A 113 -7.46 10.74 -12.30
N LEU A 114 -8.54 10.11 -12.79
CA LEU A 114 -9.52 9.47 -11.91
C LEU A 114 -8.88 8.30 -11.14
N VAL A 115 -8.10 7.47 -11.85
CA VAL A 115 -7.37 6.36 -11.21
C VAL A 115 -6.32 6.87 -10.24
N LEU A 116 -5.56 7.93 -10.61
CA LEU A 116 -4.58 8.54 -9.69
C LEU A 116 -5.23 9.11 -8.43
N PHE A 117 -6.40 9.71 -8.55
CA PHE A 117 -7.17 10.23 -7.42
C PHE A 117 -7.54 9.11 -6.42
N PHE A 118 -8.10 8.00 -6.91
CA PHE A 118 -8.39 6.84 -6.06
C PHE A 118 -7.11 6.21 -5.50
N SER A 119 -6.04 6.13 -6.29
CA SER A 119 -4.73 5.64 -5.83
C SER A 119 -4.21 6.42 -4.64
N LEU A 120 -4.36 7.74 -4.65
CA LEU A 120 -3.98 8.60 -3.52
C LEU A 120 -4.82 8.31 -2.28
N ILE A 121 -6.15 8.21 -2.43
CA ILE A 121 -7.07 7.90 -1.32
C ILE A 121 -6.69 6.55 -0.69
N PHE A 122 -6.47 5.52 -1.49
CA PHE A 122 -6.10 4.19 -1.01
C PHE A 122 -4.71 4.19 -0.35
N SER A 123 -3.73 4.91 -0.92
CA SER A 123 -2.41 5.06 -0.30
C SER A 123 -2.48 5.70 1.09
N VAL A 124 -3.29 6.73 1.24
CA VAL A 124 -3.55 7.36 2.55
C VAL A 124 -4.24 6.36 3.51
N SER A 125 -5.18 5.56 3.01
CA SER A 125 -5.85 4.54 3.84
C SER A 125 -4.88 3.47 4.36
N TRP A 126 -3.88 3.06 3.55
CA TRP A 126 -2.81 2.17 3.99
C TRP A 126 -1.91 2.81 5.05
N GLY A 127 -1.72 4.14 5.01
CA GLY A 127 -1.07 4.87 6.08
C GLY A 127 -1.78 4.72 7.42
N PHE A 128 -3.10 4.84 7.45
CA PHE A 128 -3.89 4.62 8.66
C PHE A 128 -3.89 3.16 9.10
N THR A 129 -3.93 2.21 8.16
CA THR A 129 -3.80 0.78 8.45
C THR A 129 -2.45 0.48 9.11
N ALA A 130 -1.34 1.01 8.57
CA ALA A 130 -0.01 0.86 9.15
C ALA A 130 0.07 1.37 10.61
N ILE A 131 -0.56 2.51 10.91
CA ILE A 131 -0.60 3.05 12.28
C ILE A 131 -1.31 2.07 13.22
N LYS A 132 -2.49 1.57 12.83
CA LYS A 132 -3.27 0.61 13.64
C LYS A 132 -2.53 -0.72 13.83
N GLU A 133 -1.88 -1.20 12.78
CA GLU A 133 -1.07 -2.41 12.84
C GLU A 133 0.11 -2.25 13.80
N GLU A 134 0.83 -1.12 13.76
CA GLU A 134 1.91 -0.84 14.71
C GLU A 134 1.41 -0.82 16.16
N GLU A 135 0.21 -0.28 16.43
CA GLU A 135 -0.40 -0.32 17.75
C GLU A 135 -0.71 -1.75 18.19
N ALA A 136 -1.20 -2.60 17.30
CA ALA A 136 -1.45 -4.01 17.57
C ALA A 136 -0.14 -4.78 17.82
N LEU A 137 0.89 -4.53 17.03
CA LEU A 137 2.21 -5.14 17.19
C LEU A 137 2.89 -4.69 18.51
N ILE A 138 2.72 -3.42 18.92
CA ILE A 138 3.19 -2.96 20.23
C ILE A 138 2.46 -3.69 21.36
N ARG A 139 1.14 -3.90 21.25
CA ARG A 139 0.39 -4.67 22.25
C ARG A 139 0.86 -6.13 22.34
N LYS A 140 1.20 -6.74 21.19
CA LYS A 140 1.60 -8.14 21.10
C LYS A 140 3.05 -8.38 21.52
N PHE A 141 3.99 -7.60 20.99
CA PHE A 141 5.44 -7.80 21.17
C PHE A 141 6.10 -6.84 22.17
N GLY A 142 5.37 -5.85 22.67
CA GLY A 142 5.83 -4.97 23.74
C GLY A 142 7.11 -4.21 23.42
N VAL A 143 8.14 -4.47 24.24
CA VAL A 143 9.45 -3.79 24.16
C VAL A 143 10.17 -4.11 22.85
N GLU A 144 10.11 -5.36 22.38
CA GLU A 144 10.79 -5.80 21.15
C GLU A 144 10.38 -4.95 19.92
N TYR A 145 9.07 -4.73 19.71
CA TYR A 145 8.60 -3.90 18.61
C TYR A 145 8.95 -2.43 18.79
N LYS A 146 8.98 -1.93 20.03
CA LYS A 146 9.40 -0.55 20.31
C LYS A 146 10.87 -0.31 19.96
N GLU A 147 11.77 -1.26 20.24
CA GLU A 147 13.18 -1.18 19.85
C GLU A 147 13.35 -1.27 18.32
N TYR A 148 12.61 -2.16 17.65
CA TYR A 148 12.57 -2.21 16.19
C TYR A 148 12.16 -0.85 15.59
N LYS A 149 11.13 -0.18 16.13
CA LYS A 149 10.70 1.16 15.70
C LYS A 149 11.76 2.25 15.88
N LYS A 150 12.60 2.15 16.89
CA LYS A 150 13.73 3.09 17.08
C LYS A 150 14.81 2.88 16.03
N THR A 151 15.09 1.62 15.67
CA THR A 151 16.11 1.26 14.69
C THR A 151 15.64 1.57 13.28
N VAL A 152 14.38 1.20 12.95
CA VAL A 152 13.80 1.40 11.61
C VAL A 152 12.83 2.57 11.65
N ARG A 153 13.31 3.76 11.29
CA ARG A 153 12.56 5.02 11.43
C ARG A 153 11.36 5.12 10.50
N TRP A 154 11.48 4.67 9.25
CA TRP A 154 10.49 4.89 8.21
C TRP A 154 9.41 3.80 8.20
N ARG A 155 8.12 4.20 8.07
CA ARG A 155 7.02 3.25 7.91
C ARG A 155 7.03 2.63 6.53
N PHE A 156 6.73 3.40 5.49
CA PHE A 156 6.78 2.92 4.10
C PHE A 156 7.21 3.99 3.07
N ILE A 157 7.20 5.28 3.39
CA ILE A 157 7.73 6.33 2.52
C ILE A 157 9.02 6.87 3.14
N PRO A 158 10.21 6.53 2.58
CA PRO A 158 11.47 7.02 3.09
C PRO A 158 11.52 8.56 3.09
N GLY A 159 11.96 9.14 4.20
CA GLY A 159 12.08 10.58 4.36
C GLY A 159 10.79 11.31 4.72
N VAL A 160 9.61 10.66 4.64
CA VAL A 160 8.31 11.30 4.86
C VAL A 160 7.52 10.62 5.97
N PHE A 161 7.35 9.29 5.89
CA PHE A 161 6.42 8.58 6.77
C PHE A 161 6.88 7.16 7.08
#